data_3effa1faf6f78834c8586787feb81685
#
_entry.id   3effa1faf6f78834c8586787feb81685
#
_cell.length_a   1.000
_cell.length_b   1.000
_cell.length_c   1.000
_cell.angle_alpha   90.00
_cell.angle_beta   90.00
_cell.angle_gamma   90.00
#
_symmetry.space_group_name_H-M   'P 1'
#
loop_
_entity.id
_entity.type
_entity.pdbx_description
1 polymer ?
#
loop_
_entity_poly.entity_id
_entity_poly.type
_entity_poly.pdbx_seq_one_letter_code
_entity_poly.pdbx_strand_id
1 'polypeptide(L)'
;MEIELRNERFSDYPETENVVREAFWNRYSPGCYEHYLIHIMRYSRAFVPQLDFVAVFDDKIVGNIVFLKSVIQTDTGKEYEVLSLGPISVLP
;
A
#
# COMPACT_ATOMS: atom_id res chain seq x y z
N MET A 1 1.70 0.46 24.60
CA MET A 1 1.25 -0.15 23.34
C MET A 1 2.43 -0.19 22.39
N GLU A 2 2.85 -1.37 21.97
CA GLU A 2 3.95 -1.51 21.03
C GLU A 2 3.41 -1.92 19.67
N ILE A 3 3.83 -1.17 18.65
CA ILE A 3 3.51 -1.47 17.26
C ILE A 3 4.81 -1.85 16.57
N GLU A 4 4.83 -3.02 15.94
CA GLU A 4 5.95 -3.46 15.13
C GLU A 4 5.75 -3.02 13.68
N LEU A 5 6.79 -2.43 13.09
CA LEU A 5 6.81 -2.14 11.66
C LEU A 5 7.74 -3.13 10.99
N ARG A 6 7.26 -3.82 9.97
CA ARG A 6 8.05 -4.76 9.19
C ARG A 6 7.58 -4.80 7.74
N ASN A 7 8.40 -5.39 6.89
CA ASN A 7 7.97 -5.62 5.50
C ASN A 7 6.80 -6.62 5.47
N GLU A 8 5.90 -6.40 4.52
CA GLU A 8 4.81 -7.33 4.24
C GLU A 8 5.39 -8.63 3.67
N ARG A 9 4.81 -9.76 4.07
CA ARG A 9 5.13 -11.09 3.55
C ARG A 9 3.99 -11.57 2.67
N PHE A 10 4.29 -12.50 1.78
CA PHE A 10 3.27 -13.11 0.93
C PHE A 10 2.08 -13.64 1.76
N SER A 11 2.37 -14.25 2.90
CA SER A 11 1.33 -14.80 3.79
C SER A 11 0.44 -13.71 4.42
N ASP A 12 0.87 -12.45 4.42
CA ASP A 12 0.09 -11.34 4.98
C ASP A 12 -0.95 -10.78 3.99
N TYR A 13 -0.83 -11.09 2.70
CA TYR A 13 -1.60 -10.41 1.65
C TYR A 13 -3.11 -10.40 1.92
N PRO A 14 -3.77 -11.50 2.26
CA PRO A 14 -5.20 -11.47 2.51
C PRO A 14 -5.58 -10.56 3.68
N GLU A 15 -4.80 -10.60 4.75
CA GLU A 15 -5.06 -9.76 5.94
C GLU A 15 -4.83 -8.28 5.64
N THR A 16 -3.75 -7.95 4.90
CA THR A 16 -3.46 -6.59 4.49
C THR A 16 -4.58 -6.03 3.61
N GLU A 17 -5.06 -6.81 2.64
CA GLU A 17 -6.15 -6.39 1.77
C GLU A 17 -7.42 -6.11 2.55
N ASN A 18 -7.68 -6.89 3.60
CA ASN A 18 -8.82 -6.63 4.48
C ASN A 18 -8.65 -5.31 5.27
N VAL A 19 -7.44 -5.02 5.74
CA VAL A 19 -7.15 -3.75 6.42
C VAL A 19 -7.42 -2.57 5.49
N VAL A 20 -6.95 -2.65 4.25
CA VAL A 20 -7.17 -1.59 3.25
C VAL A 20 -8.67 -1.43 2.99
N ARG A 21 -9.39 -2.54 2.81
CA ARG A 21 -10.83 -2.51 2.59
C ARG A 21 -11.55 -1.83 3.76
N GLU A 22 -11.25 -2.21 4.98
CA GLU A 22 -11.90 -1.63 6.17
C GLU A 22 -11.58 -0.14 6.33
N ALA A 23 -10.34 0.27 6.01
CA ALA A 23 -9.92 1.66 6.13
C ALA A 23 -10.63 2.58 5.14
N PHE A 24 -10.89 2.09 3.91
CA PHE A 24 -11.45 2.90 2.81
C PHE A 24 -12.93 2.68 2.54
N TRP A 25 -13.55 1.68 3.17
CA TRP A 25 -14.94 1.33 2.89
C TRP A 25 -15.89 2.51 3.16
N ASN A 26 -16.65 2.89 2.13
CA ASN A 26 -17.63 3.99 2.18
C ASN A 26 -17.05 5.37 2.57
N ARG A 27 -15.73 5.56 2.48
CA ARG A 27 -15.12 6.85 2.86
C ARG A 27 -15.32 7.93 1.80
N TYR A 28 -15.15 7.58 0.52
CA TYR A 28 -15.18 8.53 -0.60
C TYR A 28 -16.33 8.26 -1.56
N SER A 29 -16.80 7.01 -1.59
CA SER A 29 -17.90 6.55 -2.40
C SER A 29 -18.45 5.28 -1.78
N PRO A 30 -19.65 4.80 -2.18
CA PRO A 30 -20.13 3.50 -1.69
C PRO A 30 -19.12 2.39 -1.98
N GLY A 31 -18.74 1.61 -0.96
CA GLY A 31 -17.70 0.60 -1.07
C GLY A 31 -16.31 1.19 -1.18
N CYS A 32 -15.38 0.45 -1.77
CA CYS A 32 -14.03 0.94 -2.07
C CYS A 32 -13.35 0.06 -3.12
N TYR A 33 -12.29 0.60 -3.74
CA TYR A 33 -11.48 -0.10 -4.74
C TYR A 33 -10.03 -0.28 -4.27
N GLU A 34 -9.63 0.35 -3.18
CA GLU A 34 -8.23 0.42 -2.75
C GLU A 34 -7.65 -0.95 -2.45
N HIS A 35 -8.44 -1.86 -1.87
CA HIS A 35 -7.99 -3.23 -1.59
C HIS A 35 -7.74 -4.02 -2.88
N TYR A 36 -8.54 -3.76 -3.93
CA TYR A 36 -8.33 -4.35 -5.25
C TYR A 36 -7.09 -3.76 -5.93
N LEU A 37 -6.91 -2.44 -5.81
CA LEU A 37 -5.72 -1.76 -6.35
C LEU A 37 -4.45 -2.34 -5.74
N ILE A 38 -4.40 -2.52 -4.43
CA ILE A 38 -3.24 -3.10 -3.77
C ILE A 38 -2.96 -4.52 -4.26
N HIS A 39 -4.01 -5.29 -4.49
CA HIS A 39 -3.89 -6.65 -5.00
C HIS A 39 -3.19 -6.68 -6.36
N ILE A 40 -3.61 -5.81 -7.29
CA ILE A 40 -2.98 -5.77 -8.62
C ILE A 40 -1.64 -5.05 -8.63
N MET A 41 -1.42 -4.08 -7.75
CA MET A 41 -0.16 -3.34 -7.65
C MET A 41 1.02 -4.26 -7.35
N ARG A 42 0.83 -5.31 -6.58
CA ARG A 42 1.89 -6.26 -6.23
C ARG A 42 2.48 -6.98 -7.44
N TYR A 43 1.73 -7.06 -8.53
CA TYR A 43 2.19 -7.68 -9.78
C TYR A 43 2.79 -6.67 -10.75
N SER A 44 2.79 -5.38 -10.40
CA SER A 44 3.38 -4.34 -11.21
C SER A 44 4.90 -4.32 -11.07
N ARG A 45 5.60 -4.04 -12.18
CA ARG A 45 7.06 -3.82 -12.15
C ARG A 45 7.45 -2.58 -11.36
N ALA A 46 6.50 -1.65 -11.17
CA ALA A 46 6.71 -0.43 -10.41
C ALA A 46 6.66 -0.66 -8.90
N PHE A 47 6.13 -1.80 -8.46
CA PHE A 47 6.02 -2.13 -7.04
C PHE A 47 7.40 -2.33 -6.41
N VAL A 48 7.60 -1.77 -5.22
CA VAL A 48 8.87 -1.84 -4.50
C VAL A 48 8.69 -2.66 -3.22
N PRO A 49 8.96 -3.98 -3.27
CA PRO A 49 8.71 -4.86 -2.11
C PRO A 49 9.46 -4.42 -0.85
N GLN A 50 10.66 -3.84 -1.01
CA GLN A 50 11.47 -3.38 0.12
C GLN A 50 10.84 -2.19 0.86
N LEU A 51 9.90 -1.52 0.22
CA LEU A 51 9.17 -0.36 0.78
C LEU A 51 7.69 -0.67 1.01
N ASP A 52 7.34 -1.93 1.07
CA ASP A 52 6.01 -2.41 1.42
C ASP A 52 6.02 -2.79 2.90
N PHE A 53 5.42 -1.94 3.73
CA PHE A 53 5.45 -2.11 5.18
C PHE A 53 4.06 -2.38 5.74
N VAL A 54 4.02 -3.21 6.76
CA VAL A 54 2.82 -3.41 7.57
C VAL A 54 3.11 -3.01 9.01
N ALA A 55 2.08 -2.49 9.68
CA ALA A 55 2.10 -2.24 11.11
C ALA A 55 1.36 -3.37 11.80
N VAL A 56 2.00 -3.99 12.78
CA VAL A 56 1.46 -5.14 13.51
C VAL A 56 1.26 -4.75 14.96
N PHE A 57 0.08 -5.02 15.47
CA PHE A 57 -0.25 -4.85 16.88
C PHE A 57 -0.97 -6.11 17.37
N ASP A 58 -0.45 -6.70 18.43
CA ASP A 58 -1.03 -7.89 19.06
C ASP A 58 -1.24 -9.02 18.03
N ASP A 59 -0.19 -9.28 17.23
CA ASP A 59 -0.14 -10.27 16.15
C ASP A 59 -1.12 -10.05 15.01
N LYS A 60 -1.74 -8.85 14.93
CA LYS A 60 -2.66 -8.49 13.86
C LYS A 60 -2.12 -7.35 13.05
N ILE A 61 -2.32 -7.41 11.73
CA ILE A 61 -1.98 -6.29 10.85
C ILE A 61 -3.05 -5.22 11.05
N VAL A 62 -2.60 -4.01 11.40
CA VAL A 62 -3.47 -2.87 11.64
C VAL A 62 -3.23 -1.71 10.67
N GLY A 63 -2.18 -1.80 9.86
CA GLY A 63 -1.88 -0.76 8.88
C GLY A 63 -0.97 -1.26 7.79
N ASN A 64 -0.92 -0.51 6.68
CA ASN A 64 -0.08 -0.84 5.53
C ASN A 64 0.25 0.42 4.75
N ILE A 65 1.45 0.48 4.19
CA ILE A 65 1.89 1.52 3.27
C ILE A 65 2.72 0.89 2.16
N VAL A 66 2.46 1.29 0.91
CA VAL A 66 3.19 0.80 -0.27
C VAL A 66 3.67 1.97 -1.12
N PHE A 67 4.70 1.72 -1.93
CA PHE A 67 5.26 2.71 -2.85
C PHE A 67 5.39 2.09 -4.23
N LEU A 68 5.28 2.94 -5.24
CA LEU A 68 5.48 2.57 -6.65
C LEU A 68 6.54 3.46 -7.26
N LYS A 69 7.35 2.90 -8.16
CA LYS A 69 8.24 3.68 -8.99
C LYS A 69 7.45 4.39 -10.08
N SER A 70 7.71 5.68 -10.24
CA SER A 70 7.07 6.51 -11.25
C SER A 70 8.11 7.36 -11.94
N VAL A 71 7.76 7.91 -13.12
CA VAL A 71 8.65 8.76 -13.90
C VAL A 71 7.96 10.09 -14.13
N ILE A 72 8.67 11.17 -13.85
CA ILE A 72 8.23 12.52 -14.20
C ILE A 72 9.01 12.95 -15.45
N GLN A 73 8.28 13.32 -16.50
CA GLN A 73 8.87 13.88 -17.71
C GLN A 73 8.77 15.40 -17.67
N THR A 74 9.88 16.06 -18.01
CA THR A 74 9.91 17.52 -18.14
C THR A 74 9.64 17.94 -19.58
N ASP A 75 9.37 19.24 -19.79
CA ASP A 75 9.13 19.80 -21.11
C ASP A 75 10.34 19.66 -22.04
N THR A 76 11.55 19.49 -21.46
CA THR A 76 12.79 19.32 -22.22
C THR A 76 13.08 17.86 -22.55
N GLY A 77 12.19 16.94 -22.21
CA GLY A 77 12.34 15.51 -22.47
C GLY A 77 13.18 14.77 -21.46
N LYS A 78 13.59 15.41 -20.36
CA LYS A 78 14.29 14.73 -19.27
C LYS A 78 13.31 13.91 -18.45
N GLU A 79 13.78 12.74 -17.99
CA GLU A 79 13.01 11.85 -17.13
C GLU A 79 13.66 11.77 -15.74
N TYR A 80 12.84 11.85 -14.71
CA TYR A 80 13.26 11.68 -13.33
C TYR A 80 12.48 10.53 -12.71
N GLU A 81 13.18 9.56 -12.15
CA GLU A 81 12.56 8.47 -11.41
C GLU A 81 12.20 8.97 -10.01
N VAL A 82 10.96 8.75 -9.61
CA VAL A 82 10.44 9.13 -8.29
C VAL A 82 9.68 7.97 -7.68
N LEU A 83 9.44 8.05 -6.37
CA LEU A 83 8.57 7.12 -5.67
C LEU A 83 7.22 7.79 -5.45
N SER A 84 6.16 7.12 -5.86
CA SER A 84 4.80 7.56 -5.60
C SER A 84 4.23 6.77 -4.44
N LEU A 85 3.56 7.45 -3.52
CA LEU A 85 2.87 6.82 -2.42
C LEU A 85 1.62 6.12 -2.97
N GLY A 86 1.51 4.81 -2.73
CA GLY A 86 0.28 4.07 -2.96
C GLY A 86 -0.68 4.24 -1.78
N PRO A 87 -1.69 3.37 -1.66
CA PRO A 87 -2.58 3.48 -0.51
C PRO A 87 -1.83 3.37 0.80
N ILE A 88 -2.17 4.26 1.74
CA ILE A 88 -1.77 4.16 3.14
C ILE A 88 -3.03 3.92 3.94
N SER A 89 -3.03 2.91 4.79
CA SER A 89 -4.22 2.50 5.49
C SER A 89 -3.92 2.14 6.95
N VAL A 90 -4.89 2.43 7.82
CA VAL A 90 -4.87 2.05 9.22
C VAL A 90 -6.29 1.62 9.57
N LEU A 91 -6.44 0.55 10.35
CA LEU A 91 -7.76 0.12 10.80
C LEU A 91 -8.45 1.24 11.59
N PRO A 92 -9.75 1.41 11.37
CA PRO A 92 -10.53 2.41 12.10
C PRO A 92 -10.52 2.20 13.59
#